data_9adf2fd50c670c2ce8fdea98636c247b
#
_entry.id   9adf2fd50c670c2ce8fdea98636c247b
#
_cell.length_a   1.000
_cell.length_b   1.000
_cell.length_c   1.000
_cell.angle_alpha   90.00
_cell.angle_beta   90.00
_cell.angle_gamma   90.00
#
_symmetry.space_group_name_H-M   'P 1'
#
loop_
_entity.id
_entity.type
_entity.pdbx_description
1 polymer ?
#
loop_
_entity_poly.entity_id
_entity_poly.type
_entity_poly.pdbx_seq_one_letter_code
_entity_poly.pdbx_strand_id
1 'polypeptide(L)'
;MKREKLLEKIDELKTTMPWYVLDYYQSKLSVPYSFTTLYEYLKEYRRFFEWILESGISNVNQIADIDLSTLEHLSKKDMESFVLYLRERPSLNTYSTNQGVSQTTINRTLSALSSLFKYLTEEVEDENGDPYFYRNVMKKISTKKKKETLAARAENIKGKLFLGDETMAFIEYIDKEYQNKLSHRALSSFQ
;
A
#
# COMPACT_ATOMS: atom_id res chain seq x y z
N MET A 1 3.66 2.41 15.70
CA MET A 1 2.86 3.67 15.83
C MET A 1 1.74 3.35 16.81
N LYS A 2 1.49 4.19 17.83
CA LYS A 2 0.37 3.97 18.77
C LYS A 2 -0.96 4.02 17.99
N ARG A 3 -1.95 3.22 18.40
CA ARG A 3 -3.25 3.07 17.71
C ARG A 3 -3.98 4.42 17.56
N GLU A 4 -3.98 5.23 18.60
CA GLU A 4 -4.61 6.58 18.61
C GLU A 4 -4.05 7.46 17.49
N LYS A 5 -2.73 7.61 17.42
CA LYS A 5 -2.05 8.38 16.37
C LYS A 5 -2.30 7.86 14.95
N LEU A 6 -2.58 6.56 14.80
CA LEU A 6 -2.96 5.98 13.51
C LEU A 6 -4.38 6.39 13.12
N LEU A 7 -5.32 6.38 14.08
CA LEU A 7 -6.70 6.78 13.84
C LEU A 7 -6.80 8.27 13.49
N GLU A 8 -6.07 9.14 14.21
CA GLU A 8 -5.99 10.58 13.88
C GLU A 8 -5.54 10.79 12.41
N LYS A 9 -4.51 10.08 11.97
CA LYS A 9 -4.03 10.16 10.58
C LYS A 9 -5.03 9.62 9.55
N ILE A 10 -5.79 8.60 9.91
CA ILE A 10 -6.87 8.07 9.06
C ILE A 10 -7.96 9.13 8.93
N ASP A 11 -8.37 9.75 10.03
CA ASP A 11 -9.41 10.76 10.02
C ASP A 11 -8.98 12.00 9.22
N GLU A 12 -7.75 12.43 9.36
CA GLU A 12 -7.16 13.48 8.52
C GLU A 12 -7.24 13.16 7.02
N LEU A 13 -6.86 11.94 6.61
CA LEU A 13 -6.94 11.53 5.21
C LEU A 13 -8.38 11.47 4.70
N LYS A 14 -9.32 11.02 5.52
CA LYS A 14 -10.74 10.91 5.17
C LYS A 14 -11.35 12.25 4.81
N THR A 15 -10.94 13.35 5.44
CA THR A 15 -11.47 14.69 5.15
C THR A 15 -11.25 15.14 3.72
N THR A 16 -10.27 14.58 3.04
CA THR A 16 -9.91 14.94 1.65
C THR A 16 -10.41 13.95 0.61
N MET A 17 -11.05 12.85 1.02
CA MET A 17 -11.45 11.77 0.11
C MET A 17 -12.85 11.98 -0.45
N PRO A 18 -13.11 11.50 -1.69
CA PRO A 18 -14.46 11.44 -2.22
C PRO A 18 -15.36 10.51 -1.38
N TRP A 19 -16.66 10.77 -1.40
CA TRP A 19 -17.65 10.06 -0.58
C TRP A 19 -17.63 8.53 -0.81
N TYR A 20 -17.44 8.04 -2.02
CA TYR A 20 -17.40 6.61 -2.33
C TYR A 20 -16.15 5.89 -1.77
N VAL A 21 -15.08 6.64 -1.50
CA VAL A 21 -13.92 6.10 -0.78
C VAL A 21 -14.22 5.98 0.72
N LEU A 22 -15.00 6.92 1.26
CA LEU A 22 -15.46 6.83 2.65
C LEU A 22 -16.42 5.65 2.84
N ASP A 23 -17.27 5.42 1.86
CA ASP A 23 -18.18 4.29 1.82
C ASP A 23 -17.42 2.96 1.76
N TYR A 24 -16.43 2.86 0.85
CA TYR A 24 -15.48 1.75 0.83
C TYR A 24 -14.82 1.53 2.20
N TYR A 25 -14.29 2.59 2.81
CA TYR A 25 -13.62 2.49 4.11
C TYR A 25 -14.57 1.93 5.18
N GLN A 26 -15.80 2.44 5.24
CA GLN A 26 -16.81 1.97 6.17
C GLN A 26 -17.16 0.49 5.96
N SER A 27 -17.33 0.08 4.71
CA SER A 27 -17.55 -1.32 4.35
C SER A 27 -16.41 -2.23 4.82
N LYS A 28 -15.15 -1.79 4.67
CA LYS A 28 -13.97 -2.58 5.07
C LYS A 28 -13.73 -2.64 6.58
N LEU A 29 -14.39 -1.79 7.37
CA LEU A 29 -14.41 -1.94 8.83
C LEU A 29 -15.25 -3.14 9.30
N SER A 30 -16.22 -3.58 8.50
CA SER A 30 -17.07 -4.76 8.81
C SER A 30 -16.36 -6.10 8.55
N VAL A 31 -15.24 -6.09 7.83
CA VAL A 31 -14.40 -7.27 7.55
C VAL A 31 -13.04 -7.14 8.25
N PRO A 32 -12.26 -8.21 8.44
CA PRO A 32 -11.05 -8.19 9.27
C PRO A 32 -9.86 -7.47 8.60
N TYR A 33 -10.08 -6.24 8.10
CA TYR A 33 -8.98 -5.38 7.66
C TYR A 33 -8.33 -4.71 8.86
N SER A 34 -6.98 -4.70 8.89
CA SER A 34 -6.28 -3.93 9.91
C SER A 34 -6.35 -2.43 9.62
N PHE A 35 -6.42 -1.59 10.65
CA PHE A 35 -6.34 -0.14 10.49
C PHE A 35 -5.07 0.31 9.75
N THR A 36 -3.97 -0.41 9.92
CA THR A 36 -2.72 -0.14 9.19
C THR A 36 -2.90 -0.36 7.70
N THR A 37 -3.58 -1.45 7.30
CA THR A 37 -3.87 -1.72 5.89
C THR A 37 -4.77 -0.64 5.29
N LEU A 38 -5.83 -0.25 6.01
CA LEU A 38 -6.75 0.80 5.56
C LEU A 38 -6.05 2.15 5.44
N TYR A 39 -5.19 2.51 6.40
CA TYR A 39 -4.37 3.72 6.32
C TYR A 39 -3.45 3.72 5.09
N GLU A 40 -2.75 2.62 4.83
CA GLU A 40 -1.90 2.51 3.64
C GLU A 40 -2.73 2.61 2.34
N TYR A 41 -3.92 2.01 2.30
CA TYR A 41 -4.81 2.10 1.14
C TYR A 41 -5.30 3.53 0.91
N LEU A 42 -5.72 4.25 1.95
CA LEU A 42 -6.12 5.66 1.83
C LEU A 42 -4.99 6.54 1.29
N LYS A 43 -3.75 6.30 1.69
CA LYS A 43 -2.57 7.01 1.13
C LYS A 43 -2.39 6.74 -0.36
N GLU A 44 -2.60 5.48 -0.79
CA GLU A 44 -2.50 5.14 -2.20
C GLU A 44 -3.66 5.73 -3.02
N TYR A 45 -4.88 5.80 -2.45
CA TYR A 45 -6.03 6.48 -3.08
C TYR A 45 -5.77 7.97 -3.22
N ARG A 46 -5.30 8.64 -2.17
CA ARG A 46 -4.93 10.06 -2.24
C ARG A 46 -3.96 10.32 -3.38
N ARG A 47 -2.91 9.54 -3.50
CA ARG A 47 -1.91 9.65 -4.59
C ARG A 47 -2.53 9.46 -5.97
N PHE A 48 -3.43 8.51 -6.10
CA PHE A 48 -4.13 8.27 -7.36
C PHE A 48 -5.03 9.44 -7.75
N PHE A 49 -5.76 9.99 -6.82
CA PHE A 49 -6.62 11.15 -7.07
C PHE A 49 -5.82 12.44 -7.32
N GLU A 50 -4.69 12.64 -6.62
CA GLU A 50 -3.75 13.73 -6.93
C GLU A 50 -3.30 13.62 -8.40
N TRP A 51 -2.91 12.44 -8.85
CA TRP A 51 -2.54 12.21 -10.25
C TRP A 51 -3.71 12.44 -11.23
N ILE A 52 -4.94 12.07 -10.91
CA ILE A 52 -6.12 12.36 -11.74
C ILE A 52 -6.27 13.88 -11.97
N LEU A 53 -6.09 14.68 -10.92
CA LEU A 53 -6.14 16.14 -11.03
C LEU A 53 -4.95 16.70 -11.83
N GLU A 54 -3.74 16.27 -11.53
CA GLU A 54 -2.51 16.69 -12.20
C GLU A 54 -2.50 16.36 -13.70
N SER A 55 -3.08 15.23 -14.09
CA SER A 55 -3.18 14.79 -15.49
C SER A 55 -4.35 15.39 -16.27
N GLY A 56 -5.19 16.19 -15.61
CA GLY A 56 -6.34 16.84 -16.26
C GLY A 56 -7.47 15.87 -16.66
N ILE A 57 -7.50 14.67 -16.07
CA ILE A 57 -8.59 13.69 -16.29
C ILE A 57 -9.89 14.21 -15.65
N SER A 58 -9.78 14.94 -14.55
CA SER A 58 -10.89 15.65 -13.92
C SER A 58 -10.58 17.15 -13.86
N ASN A 59 -11.60 17.97 -14.07
CA ASN A 59 -11.49 19.44 -14.07
C ASN A 59 -11.82 20.07 -12.70
N VAL A 60 -12.01 19.26 -11.66
CA VAL A 60 -12.28 19.74 -10.29
C VAL A 60 -10.99 20.16 -9.60
N ASN A 61 -11.11 21.03 -8.59
CA ASN A 61 -9.96 21.58 -7.88
C ASN A 61 -9.57 20.75 -6.64
N GLN A 62 -10.46 19.93 -6.12
CA GLN A 62 -10.25 19.15 -4.90
C GLN A 62 -10.53 17.67 -5.14
N ILE A 63 -9.76 16.83 -4.43
CA ILE A 63 -9.92 15.37 -4.50
C ILE A 63 -11.34 14.95 -4.10
N ALA A 64 -11.90 15.59 -3.06
CA ALA A 64 -13.23 15.27 -2.55
C ALA A 64 -14.35 15.46 -3.59
N ASP A 65 -14.13 16.32 -4.59
CA ASP A 65 -15.10 16.65 -5.62
C ASP A 65 -14.99 15.76 -6.87
N ILE A 66 -14.04 14.81 -6.89
CA ILE A 66 -13.88 13.89 -8.02
C ILE A 66 -15.08 12.95 -8.08
N ASP A 67 -15.85 13.07 -9.15
CA ASP A 67 -17.07 12.30 -9.39
C ASP A 67 -16.77 10.81 -9.62
N LEU A 68 -17.70 9.96 -9.22
CA LEU A 68 -17.65 8.53 -9.45
C LEU A 68 -17.57 8.21 -10.96
N SER A 69 -18.27 8.99 -11.79
CA SER A 69 -18.22 8.91 -13.25
C SER A 69 -16.82 9.06 -13.84
N THR A 70 -15.94 9.83 -13.18
CA THR A 70 -14.52 9.95 -13.57
C THR A 70 -13.83 8.58 -13.52
N LEU A 71 -14.09 7.78 -12.48
CA LEU A 71 -13.50 6.44 -12.34
C LEU A 71 -14.08 5.46 -13.36
N GLU A 72 -15.38 5.55 -13.63
CA GLU A 72 -16.08 4.72 -14.63
C GLU A 72 -15.50 4.93 -16.04
N HIS A 73 -15.20 6.16 -16.40
CA HIS A 73 -14.70 6.53 -17.73
C HIS A 73 -13.20 6.31 -17.92
N LEU A 74 -12.45 5.98 -16.87
CA LEU A 74 -11.02 5.69 -16.97
C LEU A 74 -10.74 4.60 -17.99
N SER A 75 -9.86 4.89 -18.94
CA SER A 75 -9.41 3.94 -19.94
C SER A 75 -8.25 3.08 -19.42
N LYS A 76 -7.98 1.96 -20.09
CA LYS A 76 -6.76 1.18 -19.83
C LYS A 76 -5.51 2.02 -20.03
N LYS A 77 -5.53 2.93 -21.03
CA LYS A 77 -4.40 3.82 -21.33
C LYS A 77 -4.11 4.79 -20.18
N ASP A 78 -5.16 5.33 -19.54
CA ASP A 78 -4.99 6.20 -18.38
C ASP A 78 -4.33 5.45 -17.23
N MET A 79 -4.77 4.22 -16.96
CA MET A 79 -4.16 3.40 -15.93
C MET A 79 -2.71 2.99 -16.27
N GLU A 80 -2.38 2.75 -17.53
CA GLU A 80 -1.00 2.52 -17.97
C GLU A 80 -0.15 3.78 -17.77
N SER A 81 -0.69 4.97 -18.06
CA SER A 81 -0.03 6.27 -17.78
C SER A 81 0.20 6.47 -16.28
N PHE A 82 -0.76 6.11 -15.44
CA PHE A 82 -0.57 6.12 -13.98
C PHE A 82 0.55 5.18 -13.53
N VAL A 83 0.66 3.99 -14.10
CA VAL A 83 1.77 3.06 -13.80
C VAL A 83 3.12 3.66 -14.19
N LEU A 84 3.21 4.37 -15.32
CA LEU A 84 4.42 5.08 -15.74
C LEU A 84 4.75 6.20 -14.75
N TYR A 85 3.78 7.03 -14.39
CA TYR A 85 3.92 8.05 -13.34
C TYR A 85 4.48 7.47 -12.03
N LEU A 86 3.96 6.32 -11.58
CA LEU A 86 4.48 5.65 -10.37
C LEU A 86 5.95 5.22 -10.51
N ARG A 87 6.38 4.80 -11.70
CA ARG A 87 7.76 4.36 -11.96
C ARG A 87 8.75 5.51 -12.00
N GLU A 88 8.34 6.64 -12.56
CA GLU A 88 9.17 7.84 -12.72
C GLU A 88 9.31 8.63 -11.41
N ARG A 89 8.44 8.37 -10.45
CA ARG A 89 8.45 9.06 -9.17
C ARG A 89 9.74 8.78 -8.39
N PRO A 90 10.39 9.82 -7.82
CA PRO A 90 11.55 9.63 -6.98
C PRO A 90 11.21 8.78 -5.74
N SER A 91 12.10 7.88 -5.38
CA SER A 91 11.99 7.13 -4.12
C SER A 91 12.25 8.07 -2.95
N LEU A 92 11.37 8.08 -1.96
CA LEU A 92 11.58 8.80 -0.70
C LEU A 92 12.62 8.10 0.21
N ASN A 93 13.12 6.94 -0.20
CA ASN A 93 14.10 6.19 0.58
C ASN A 93 15.51 6.71 0.26
N THR A 94 16.05 7.54 1.14
CA THR A 94 17.39 8.14 1.06
C THR A 94 18.52 7.11 1.02
N TYR A 95 18.27 5.86 1.41
CA TYR A 95 19.24 4.76 1.40
C TYR A 95 19.20 3.91 0.12
N SER A 96 18.29 4.21 -0.80
CA SER A 96 18.18 3.47 -2.07
C SER A 96 19.03 4.14 -3.14
N THR A 97 19.98 3.42 -3.70
CA THR A 97 20.75 3.83 -4.88
C THR A 97 19.90 3.85 -6.16
N ASN A 98 18.70 3.28 -6.12
CA ASN A 98 17.74 3.30 -7.22
C ASN A 98 16.90 4.58 -7.18
N GLN A 99 16.96 5.37 -8.24
CA GLN A 99 16.24 6.65 -8.37
C GLN A 99 14.72 6.52 -8.47
N GLY A 100 14.15 5.32 -8.57
CA GLY A 100 12.73 5.07 -8.77
C GLY A 100 12.06 4.25 -7.67
N VAL A 101 10.74 4.23 -7.69
CA VAL A 101 9.90 3.44 -6.77
C VAL A 101 10.02 1.95 -7.09
N SER A 102 10.14 1.12 -6.05
CA SER A 102 10.27 -0.34 -6.23
C SER A 102 9.01 -0.96 -6.86
N GLN A 103 9.18 -2.06 -7.61
CA GLN A 103 8.05 -2.81 -8.18
C GLN A 103 7.07 -3.31 -7.10
N THR A 104 7.58 -3.62 -5.91
CA THR A 104 6.74 -4.02 -4.76
C THR A 104 5.81 -2.88 -4.33
N THR A 105 6.31 -1.64 -4.31
CA THR A 105 5.50 -0.46 -3.98
C THR A 105 4.44 -0.20 -5.06
N ILE A 106 4.80 -0.30 -6.34
CA ILE A 106 3.85 -0.18 -7.45
C ILE A 106 2.75 -1.25 -7.33
N ASN A 107 3.12 -2.50 -7.10
CA ASN A 107 2.15 -3.59 -6.94
C ASN A 107 1.22 -3.36 -5.74
N ARG A 108 1.71 -2.77 -4.64
CA ARG A 108 0.89 -2.40 -3.49
C ARG A 108 -0.14 -1.34 -3.86
N THR A 109 0.27 -0.29 -4.57
CA THR A 109 -0.64 0.76 -5.06
C THR A 109 -1.72 0.16 -5.96
N LEU A 110 -1.34 -0.68 -6.93
CA LEU A 110 -2.29 -1.34 -7.83
C LEU A 110 -3.23 -2.30 -7.09
N SER A 111 -2.76 -2.97 -6.04
CA SER A 111 -3.60 -3.83 -5.20
C SER A 111 -4.64 -3.03 -4.42
N ALA A 112 -4.26 -1.86 -3.88
CA ALA A 112 -5.20 -0.96 -3.22
C ALA A 112 -6.28 -0.49 -4.20
N LEU A 113 -5.90 0.00 -5.40
CA LEU A 113 -6.85 0.40 -6.43
C LEU A 113 -7.74 -0.76 -6.89
N SER A 114 -7.18 -1.96 -7.08
CA SER A 114 -7.98 -3.13 -7.43
C SER A 114 -9.04 -3.45 -6.39
N SER A 115 -8.72 -3.23 -5.10
CA SER A 115 -9.69 -3.43 -4.01
C SER A 115 -10.82 -2.39 -4.05
N LEU A 116 -10.50 -1.10 -4.31
CA LEU A 116 -11.51 -0.06 -4.46
C LEU A 116 -12.41 -0.32 -5.68
N PHE A 117 -11.82 -0.57 -6.86
CA PHE A 117 -12.58 -0.83 -8.08
C PHE A 117 -13.44 -2.09 -7.97
N LYS A 118 -12.94 -3.13 -7.28
CA LYS A 118 -13.74 -4.33 -7.02
C LYS A 118 -14.95 -4.00 -6.15
N TYR A 119 -14.77 -3.21 -5.09
CA TYR A 119 -15.86 -2.76 -4.25
C TYR A 119 -16.92 -2.02 -5.07
N LEU A 120 -16.53 -1.02 -5.84
CA LEU A 120 -17.44 -0.16 -6.61
C LEU A 120 -18.18 -0.89 -7.75
N THR A 121 -17.65 -2.04 -8.20
CA THR A 121 -18.22 -2.80 -9.35
C THR A 121 -18.82 -4.14 -8.97
N GLU A 122 -18.58 -4.66 -7.76
CA GLU A 122 -18.97 -6.03 -7.41
C GLU A 122 -19.53 -6.18 -5.98
N GLU A 123 -19.18 -5.27 -5.05
CA GLU A 123 -19.48 -5.48 -3.63
C GLU A 123 -20.52 -4.49 -3.07
N VAL A 124 -20.68 -3.32 -3.71
CA VAL A 124 -21.64 -2.30 -3.32
C VAL A 124 -22.83 -2.31 -4.27
N GLU A 125 -24.01 -2.03 -3.75
CA GLU A 125 -25.25 -1.89 -4.50
C GLU A 125 -25.86 -0.51 -4.18
N ASP A 126 -26.44 0.12 -5.20
CA ASP A 126 -27.22 1.34 -5.04
C ASP A 126 -28.65 1.03 -4.55
N GLU A 127 -29.52 2.03 -4.47
CA GLU A 127 -30.92 1.88 -4.03
C GLU A 127 -31.74 0.95 -4.94
N ASN A 128 -31.28 0.68 -6.17
CA ASN A 128 -31.91 -0.19 -7.15
C ASN A 128 -31.34 -1.63 -7.13
N GLY A 129 -30.29 -1.88 -6.35
CA GLY A 129 -29.58 -3.15 -6.32
C GLY A 129 -28.52 -3.28 -7.41
N ASP A 130 -28.15 -2.18 -8.09
CA ASP A 130 -27.12 -2.15 -9.10
C ASP A 130 -25.77 -1.72 -8.51
N PRO A 131 -24.62 -2.22 -9.03
CA PRO A 131 -23.31 -1.72 -8.65
C PRO A 131 -23.16 -0.25 -9.04
N TYR A 132 -22.30 0.49 -8.37
CA TYR A 132 -22.08 1.91 -8.68
C TYR A 132 -21.63 2.13 -10.12
N PHE A 133 -20.88 1.21 -10.70
CA PHE A 133 -20.64 1.12 -12.14
C PHE A 133 -20.17 -0.30 -12.54
N TYR A 134 -20.29 -0.63 -13.84
CA TYR A 134 -20.07 -2.01 -14.31
C TYR A 134 -18.66 -2.30 -14.79
N ARG A 135 -17.90 -1.27 -15.14
CA ARG A 135 -16.62 -1.42 -15.81
C ARG A 135 -15.42 -1.35 -14.84
N ASN A 136 -14.85 -2.47 -14.52
CA ASN A 136 -13.62 -2.52 -13.73
C ASN A 136 -12.38 -2.47 -14.63
N VAL A 137 -11.78 -1.28 -14.79
CA VAL A 137 -10.57 -1.08 -15.58
C VAL A 137 -9.35 -1.82 -15.01
N MET A 138 -9.30 -2.02 -13.70
CA MET A 138 -8.18 -2.70 -13.04
C MET A 138 -8.04 -4.16 -13.46
N LYS A 139 -9.13 -4.83 -13.89
CA LYS A 139 -9.06 -6.19 -14.46
C LYS A 139 -8.20 -6.28 -15.73
N LYS A 140 -7.97 -5.13 -16.42
CA LYS A 140 -7.14 -5.06 -17.63
C LYS A 140 -5.68 -4.73 -17.35
N ILE A 141 -5.33 -4.42 -16.10
CA ILE A 141 -3.97 -4.07 -15.70
C ILE A 141 -3.27 -5.30 -15.18
N SER A 142 -2.22 -5.70 -15.89
CA SER A 142 -1.42 -6.87 -15.50
C SER A 142 -0.41 -6.49 -14.42
N THR A 143 -0.59 -7.00 -13.22
CA THR A 143 0.44 -7.00 -12.18
C THR A 143 1.35 -8.20 -12.39
N LYS A 144 2.31 -8.11 -13.31
CA LYS A 144 3.31 -9.19 -13.47
C LYS A 144 4.13 -9.30 -12.18
N LYS A 145 3.84 -10.30 -11.36
CA LYS A 145 4.78 -10.75 -10.34
C LYS A 145 6.00 -11.32 -11.08
N LYS A 146 7.17 -10.69 -10.93
CA LYS A 146 8.42 -11.38 -11.29
C LYS A 146 8.43 -12.69 -10.51
N LYS A 147 8.31 -13.81 -11.20
CA LYS A 147 8.55 -15.13 -10.59
C LYS A 147 10.03 -15.18 -10.27
N GLU A 148 10.36 -14.92 -9.03
CA GLU A 148 11.72 -15.10 -8.53
C GLU A 148 12.00 -16.60 -8.51
N THR A 149 13.09 -17.03 -9.15
CA THR A 149 13.53 -18.41 -9.11
C THR A 149 13.94 -18.80 -7.69
N LEU A 150 13.86 -20.07 -7.33
CA LEU A 150 14.33 -20.58 -6.03
C LEU A 150 15.79 -20.18 -5.76
N ALA A 151 16.64 -20.20 -6.78
CA ALA A 151 18.03 -19.78 -6.67
C ALA A 151 18.15 -18.29 -6.35
N ALA A 152 17.37 -17.41 -7.02
CA ALA A 152 17.36 -15.97 -6.73
C ALA A 152 16.81 -15.68 -5.32
N ARG A 153 15.82 -16.44 -4.84
CA ARG A 153 15.34 -16.35 -3.45
C ARG A 153 16.40 -16.76 -2.45
N ALA A 154 17.10 -17.88 -2.70
CA ALA A 154 18.16 -18.36 -1.84
C ALA A 154 19.28 -17.32 -1.72
N GLU A 155 19.69 -16.72 -2.83
CA GLU A 155 20.74 -15.69 -2.85
C GLU A 155 20.29 -14.41 -2.11
N ASN A 156 19.04 -13.97 -2.28
CA ASN A 156 18.49 -12.82 -1.58
C ASN A 156 18.34 -13.02 -0.07
N ILE A 157 18.24 -14.25 0.39
CA ILE A 157 18.11 -14.61 1.80
C ILE A 157 19.49 -14.85 2.43
N LYS A 158 20.47 -15.37 1.68
CA LYS A 158 21.79 -15.77 2.16
C LYS A 158 22.50 -14.70 2.98
N GLY A 159 22.43 -13.43 2.59
CA GLY A 159 23.02 -12.31 3.34
C GLY A 159 22.15 -11.76 4.50
N LYS A 160 21.00 -12.39 4.78
CA LYS A 160 20.07 -11.96 5.84
C LYS A 160 19.87 -13.00 6.93
N LEU A 161 20.45 -14.16 6.76
CA LEU A 161 20.40 -15.26 7.73
C LEU A 161 21.78 -15.41 8.35
N PHE A 162 21.80 -15.55 9.65
CA PHE A 162 22.99 -16.05 10.34
C PHE A 162 23.08 -17.56 10.05
N LEU A 163 24.19 -17.99 9.51
CA LEU A 163 24.43 -19.40 9.16
C LEU A 163 25.50 -19.98 10.10
N GLY A 164 25.20 -21.15 10.68
CA GLY A 164 26.17 -21.89 11.50
C GLY A 164 26.79 -21.04 12.62
N ASP A 165 28.09 -20.85 12.54
CA ASP A 165 28.89 -20.17 13.59
C ASP A 165 28.57 -18.67 13.73
N GLU A 166 27.98 -18.02 12.72
CA GLU A 166 27.60 -16.60 12.80
C GLU A 166 26.52 -16.36 13.86
N THR A 167 25.62 -17.33 14.07
CA THR A 167 24.60 -17.24 15.12
C THR A 167 25.24 -17.24 16.50
N MET A 168 26.23 -18.11 16.72
CA MET A 168 26.96 -18.17 17.98
C MET A 168 27.79 -16.92 18.21
N ALA A 169 28.50 -16.45 17.19
CA ALA A 169 29.26 -15.20 17.24
C ALA A 169 28.36 -13.98 17.56
N PHE A 170 27.14 -13.95 17.03
CA PHE A 170 26.17 -12.89 17.33
C PHE A 170 25.67 -12.96 18.77
N ILE A 171 25.41 -14.16 19.31
CA ILE A 171 25.02 -14.35 20.72
C ILE A 171 26.16 -13.92 21.66
N GLU A 172 27.38 -14.36 21.37
CA GLU A 172 28.57 -13.96 22.15
C GLU A 172 28.82 -12.44 22.13
N TYR A 173 28.58 -11.81 20.94
CA TYR A 173 28.67 -10.34 20.82
C TYR A 173 27.62 -9.65 21.69
N ILE A 174 26.37 -10.14 21.67
CA ILE A 174 25.31 -9.58 22.52
C ILE A 174 25.65 -9.74 23.98
N ASP A 175 26.08 -10.91 24.41
CA ASP A 175 26.46 -11.16 25.80
C ASP A 175 27.59 -10.22 26.26
N LYS A 176 28.61 -10.05 25.45
CA LYS A 176 29.76 -9.19 25.78
C LYS A 176 29.38 -7.71 25.83
N GLU A 177 28.62 -7.22 24.87
CA GLU A 177 28.32 -5.78 24.72
C GLU A 177 27.15 -5.32 25.60
N TYR A 178 26.26 -6.22 25.99
CA TYR A 178 25.00 -5.87 26.66
C TYR A 178 24.83 -6.49 28.05
N GLN A 179 25.82 -7.20 28.58
CA GLN A 179 25.80 -7.81 29.92
C GLN A 179 25.37 -6.84 31.04
N ASN A 180 25.65 -5.55 30.89
CA ASN A 180 25.36 -4.52 31.90
C ASN A 180 24.21 -3.58 31.54
N LYS A 181 23.49 -3.80 30.44
CA LYS A 181 22.37 -2.94 30.02
C LYS A 181 21.02 -3.51 30.45
N LEU A 182 20.13 -2.65 30.90
CA LEU A 182 18.76 -3.00 31.36
C LEU A 182 17.94 -3.86 30.35
N SER A 183 18.28 -3.81 29.06
CA SER A 183 17.71 -4.65 28.02
C SER A 183 18.09 -6.13 28.13
N HIS A 184 19.17 -6.47 28.84
CA HIS A 184 19.60 -7.84 29.06
C HIS A 184 18.65 -8.61 30.00
N ARG A 185 17.95 -7.89 30.89
CA ARG A 185 16.93 -8.52 31.78
C ARG A 185 15.75 -9.14 31.03
N ALA A 186 15.46 -8.68 29.83
CA ALA A 186 14.36 -9.25 29.02
C ALA A 186 14.73 -10.57 28.34
N LEU A 187 16.01 -10.84 28.11
CA LEU A 187 16.50 -12.06 27.45
C LEU A 187 16.77 -13.20 28.47
N SER A 188 17.14 -12.87 29.71
CA SER A 188 17.38 -13.86 30.77
C SER A 188 16.11 -14.45 31.38
N SER A 189 14.93 -13.98 31.03
CA SER A 189 13.64 -14.52 31.46
C SER A 189 13.10 -15.66 30.57
N PHE A 190 13.88 -16.12 29.59
CA PHE A 190 13.54 -17.22 28.68
C PHE A 190 14.40 -18.49 28.89
N GLN A 191 15.06 -18.61 30.05
CA GLN A 191 15.69 -19.88 30.50
C GLN A 191 14.78 -20.63 31.44
#